data_491de6cd9dd4b16458fb239db83ac6fc
#
_entry.id   491de6cd9dd4b16458fb239db83ac6fc
#
_cell.length_a   1.000
_cell.length_b   1.000
_cell.length_c   1.000
_cell.angle_alpha   90.00
_cell.angle_beta   90.00
_cell.angle_gamma   90.00
#
_symmetry.space_group_name_H-M   'P 1'
#
loop_
_entity.id
_entity.type
_entity.pdbx_description
1 polymer ?
#
loop_
_entity_poly.entity_id
_entity_poly.type
_entity_poly.pdbx_seq_one_letter_code
_entity_poly.pdbx_strand_id
1 'polypeptide(L)'
;LPDTARRRFRRRGKKMAKISVELPPWEIIAEPVAPDAAIEFWKQRAKLTDEEAKALGEEVKHRAFYVTGLAKQDLVQLVSDGIEEALKNGETLADVKKRIAAAIQAQGWHDYRVENIFRTNMQTAYSAGRYKKMQAVKASRPYWQYIAVMDKRVRPSHAILHEKVYPADHEFWSSNYPPNGFRCRCGVRTLSARQVEKQGLTVETEMPKADMWTDPKTGYEYFVHFPGADKGFRNNPGKDWVQAGLNLKKHGMDTAPPPPKKEPLTQKKLEADIASIDTLIKAAGDKQSVAELEAKKAELQELLDKKKTQAAK
;
A
#
# COMPACT_ATOMS: atom_id res chain seq x y z
N LEU A 1 -54.67 -6.86 -52.55
CA LEU A 1 -53.54 -7.66 -52.98
C LEU A 1 -52.82 -8.30 -51.79
N PRO A 2 -52.32 -9.54 -51.86
CA PRO A 2 -52.44 -10.47 -50.73
C PRO A 2 -51.24 -10.55 -49.82
N ASP A 3 -51.56 -10.95 -48.64
CA ASP A 3 -50.81 -11.47 -47.54
C ASP A 3 -49.91 -12.66 -47.94
N THR A 4 -48.59 -12.59 -47.72
CA THR A 4 -47.75 -13.78 -47.79
C THR A 4 -46.56 -13.74 -46.83
N ALA A 5 -46.58 -14.70 -45.89
CA ALA A 5 -45.48 -15.44 -45.34
C ALA A 5 -44.63 -14.77 -44.28
N ARG A 6 -45.10 -14.75 -43.05
CA ARG A 6 -44.25 -14.81 -41.85
C ARG A 6 -43.55 -16.17 -41.79
N ARG A 7 -42.29 -16.25 -42.25
CA ARG A 7 -41.43 -17.40 -42.00
C ARG A 7 -40.93 -17.34 -40.56
N ARG A 8 -41.43 -18.26 -39.72
CA ARG A 8 -40.93 -18.58 -38.39
C ARG A 8 -39.56 -19.24 -38.54
N PHE A 9 -38.48 -18.51 -38.20
CA PHE A 9 -37.18 -19.11 -37.97
C PHE A 9 -37.21 -19.83 -36.60
N ARG A 10 -37.44 -21.15 -36.63
CA ARG A 10 -37.18 -22.02 -35.48
C ARG A 10 -35.66 -22.13 -35.30
N ARG A 11 -35.08 -21.39 -34.33
CA ARG A 11 -33.74 -21.63 -33.84
C ARG A 11 -33.69 -23.02 -33.20
N ARG A 12 -33.16 -23.99 -33.88
CA ARG A 12 -32.71 -25.24 -33.27
C ARG A 12 -31.57 -24.92 -32.30
N GLY A 13 -31.88 -24.92 -31.00
CA GLY A 13 -30.87 -24.87 -29.94
C GLY A 13 -30.01 -26.16 -30.02
N LYS A 14 -28.80 -26.03 -30.54
CA LYS A 14 -27.78 -27.05 -30.27
C LYS A 14 -27.49 -26.97 -28.76
N LYS A 15 -27.93 -28.01 -28.02
CA LYS A 15 -27.45 -28.27 -26.67
C LYS A 15 -25.91 -28.46 -26.80
N MET A 16 -25.16 -27.46 -26.37
CA MET A 16 -23.71 -27.65 -26.17
C MET A 16 -23.58 -28.71 -25.06
N ALA A 17 -22.97 -29.81 -25.41
CA ALA A 17 -22.56 -30.81 -24.44
C ALA A 17 -21.62 -30.10 -23.43
N LYS A 18 -21.97 -30.20 -22.14
CA LYS A 18 -21.03 -29.82 -21.08
C LYS A 18 -19.88 -30.81 -21.18
N ILE A 19 -18.75 -30.36 -21.70
CA ILE A 19 -17.48 -31.07 -21.55
C ILE A 19 -17.10 -30.88 -20.08
N SER A 20 -17.41 -31.85 -19.25
CA SER A 20 -16.83 -31.99 -17.93
C SER A 20 -15.37 -32.42 -18.14
N VAL A 21 -14.44 -31.46 -18.08
CA VAL A 21 -13.04 -31.79 -17.95
C VAL A 21 -12.87 -32.28 -16.51
N GLU A 22 -12.79 -33.57 -16.30
CA GLU A 22 -12.29 -34.12 -15.06
C GLU A 22 -10.81 -33.71 -14.94
N LEU A 23 -10.54 -32.73 -14.10
CA LEU A 23 -9.17 -32.41 -13.73
C LEU A 23 -8.59 -33.59 -12.95
N PRO A 24 -7.37 -34.00 -13.23
CA PRO A 24 -6.73 -35.06 -12.48
C PRO A 24 -6.63 -34.71 -11.00
N PRO A 25 -6.61 -35.67 -10.05
CA PRO A 25 -6.75 -35.48 -8.62
C PRO A 25 -5.46 -35.00 -7.95
N TRP A 26 -4.79 -34.01 -8.55
CA TRP A 26 -3.70 -33.29 -7.91
C TRP A 26 -4.25 -31.96 -7.50
N GLU A 27 -4.59 -31.84 -6.25
CA GLU A 27 -4.77 -30.56 -5.60
C GLU A 27 -3.52 -29.73 -5.87
N ILE A 28 -3.66 -28.71 -6.72
CA ILE A 28 -2.68 -27.63 -6.75
C ILE A 28 -2.91 -26.87 -5.44
N ILE A 29 -2.24 -27.31 -4.38
CA ILE A 29 -2.09 -26.52 -3.17
C ILE A 29 -1.17 -25.37 -3.57
N ALA A 30 -1.75 -24.33 -4.16
CA ALA A 30 -1.06 -23.07 -4.38
C ALA A 30 -0.90 -22.39 -3.02
N GLU A 31 0.11 -22.79 -2.26
CA GLU A 31 0.51 -22.00 -1.11
C GLU A 31 0.88 -20.60 -1.60
N PRO A 32 0.31 -19.54 -1.00
CA PRO A 32 0.67 -18.17 -1.36
C PRO A 32 2.18 -17.99 -1.16
N VAL A 33 2.92 -17.81 -2.24
CA VAL A 33 4.36 -17.51 -2.13
C VAL A 33 4.51 -16.12 -1.54
N ALA A 34 5.11 -16.04 -0.36
CA ALA A 34 5.36 -14.78 0.31
C ALA A 34 6.17 -13.82 -0.59
N PRO A 35 5.80 -12.55 -0.70
CA PRO A 35 6.50 -11.59 -1.54
C PRO A 35 7.77 -11.08 -0.84
N ASP A 36 8.78 -11.93 -0.69
CA ASP A 36 9.99 -11.68 0.12
C ASP A 36 10.60 -10.29 -0.07
N ALA A 37 10.74 -9.85 -1.33
CA ALA A 37 11.27 -8.52 -1.61
C ALA A 37 10.39 -7.38 -1.12
N ALA A 38 9.06 -7.56 -1.06
CA ALA A 38 8.16 -6.57 -0.50
C ALA A 38 8.23 -6.54 1.02
N ILE A 39 8.35 -7.71 1.65
CA ILE A 39 8.55 -7.85 3.10
C ILE A 39 9.89 -7.25 3.51
N GLU A 40 10.96 -7.55 2.77
CA GLU A 40 12.29 -6.98 3.00
C GLU A 40 12.27 -5.44 2.93
N PHE A 41 11.66 -4.88 1.89
CA PHE A 41 11.45 -3.44 1.76
C PHE A 41 10.71 -2.87 2.96
N TRP A 42 9.60 -3.50 3.36
CA TRP A 42 8.77 -3.03 4.46
C TRP A 42 9.52 -2.99 5.79
N LYS A 43 10.27 -4.05 6.10
CA LYS A 43 11.07 -4.15 7.32
C LYS A 43 12.15 -3.07 7.43
N GLN A 44 12.76 -2.69 6.32
CA GLN A 44 13.83 -1.69 6.29
C GLN A 44 13.33 -0.25 6.40
N ARG A 45 12.03 0.01 6.21
CA ARG A 45 11.47 1.36 6.38
C ARG A 45 11.52 1.80 7.84
N ALA A 46 11.99 3.02 8.09
CA ALA A 46 11.84 3.65 9.39
C ALA A 46 10.36 3.84 9.73
N LYS A 47 9.98 3.60 10.98
CA LYS A 47 8.62 3.81 11.50
C LYS A 47 8.65 5.08 12.33
N LEU A 48 7.98 6.12 11.84
CA LEU A 48 8.03 7.46 12.40
C LEU A 48 6.63 7.92 12.82
N THR A 49 6.57 8.70 13.90
CA THR A 49 5.39 9.48 14.22
C THR A 49 5.15 10.58 13.19
N ASP A 50 3.97 11.19 13.19
CA ASP A 50 3.63 12.30 12.30
C ASP A 50 4.56 13.51 12.51
N GLU A 51 4.95 13.78 13.76
CA GLU A 51 5.86 14.89 14.09
C GLU A 51 7.27 14.63 13.58
N GLU A 52 7.81 13.43 13.80
CA GLU A 52 9.11 13.02 13.27
C GLU A 52 9.13 13.07 11.74
N ALA A 53 8.05 12.61 11.08
CA ALA A 53 7.94 12.66 9.64
C ALA A 53 7.83 14.09 9.10
N LYS A 54 7.18 15.02 9.82
CA LYS A 54 7.12 16.44 9.44
C LYS A 54 8.47 17.14 9.54
N ALA A 55 9.34 16.69 10.43
CA ALA A 55 10.70 17.21 10.54
C ALA A 55 11.60 16.79 9.38
N LEU A 56 11.19 15.77 8.60
CA LEU A 56 11.92 15.33 7.42
C LEU A 56 11.60 16.21 6.20
N GLY A 57 12.60 16.42 5.32
CA GLY A 57 12.38 16.99 3.99
C GLY A 57 11.47 16.10 3.13
N GLU A 58 10.70 16.71 2.22
CA GLU A 58 9.77 15.98 1.33
C GLU A 58 10.44 14.86 0.53
N GLU A 59 11.72 15.04 0.17
CA GLU A 59 12.53 14.09 -0.60
C GLU A 59 12.79 12.76 0.12
N VAL A 60 12.70 12.74 1.44
CA VAL A 60 13.01 11.55 2.26
C VAL A 60 11.80 10.97 2.99
N LYS A 61 10.72 11.72 3.13
CA LYS A 61 9.49 11.26 3.78
C LYS A 61 8.97 9.94 3.20
N HIS A 62 9.04 9.76 1.90
CA HIS A 62 8.56 8.55 1.24
C HIS A 62 9.37 7.28 1.59
N ARG A 63 10.58 7.44 2.16
CA ARG A 63 11.43 6.32 2.61
C ARG A 63 11.02 5.77 3.97
N ALA A 64 10.27 6.54 4.75
CA ALA A 64 9.75 6.14 6.04
C ALA A 64 8.29 5.67 5.92
N PHE A 65 7.85 4.90 6.92
CA PHE A 65 6.44 4.66 7.18
C PHE A 65 5.97 5.61 8.28
N TYR A 66 4.94 6.34 8.02
CA TYR A 66 4.23 7.18 8.98
C TYR A 66 2.75 7.30 8.57
N VAL A 67 1.93 7.70 9.51
CA VAL A 67 0.51 7.99 9.28
C VAL A 67 0.21 9.37 9.83
N THR A 68 -0.20 10.28 8.97
CA THR A 68 -0.54 11.66 9.36
C THR A 68 -1.49 11.69 10.55
N GLY A 69 -1.17 12.47 11.56
CA GLY A 69 -1.94 12.57 12.82
C GLY A 69 -1.68 11.45 13.81
N LEU A 70 -0.81 10.49 13.52
CA LEU A 70 -0.44 9.43 14.45
C LEU A 70 0.81 9.83 15.25
N ALA A 71 0.59 10.32 16.47
CA ALA A 71 1.64 10.87 17.32
C ALA A 71 2.28 9.83 18.26
N LYS A 72 1.61 8.69 18.51
CA LYS A 72 2.11 7.66 19.43
C LYS A 72 2.90 6.59 18.68
N GLN A 73 4.14 6.38 19.08
CA GLN A 73 5.06 5.43 18.44
C GLN A 73 4.58 3.97 18.53
N ASP A 74 3.97 3.58 19.63
CA ASP A 74 3.38 2.26 19.82
C ASP A 74 2.25 1.97 18.81
N LEU A 75 1.42 2.98 18.51
CA LEU A 75 0.37 2.85 17.49
C LEU A 75 0.94 2.85 16.06
N VAL A 76 2.01 3.60 15.81
CA VAL A 76 2.74 3.52 14.51
C VAL A 76 3.28 2.11 14.31
N GLN A 77 3.90 1.54 15.34
CA GLN A 77 4.43 0.18 15.30
C GLN A 77 3.31 -0.84 15.09
N LEU A 78 2.22 -0.75 15.86
CA LEU A 78 1.06 -1.63 15.71
C LEU A 78 0.50 -1.66 14.27
N VAL A 79 0.33 -0.49 13.66
CA VAL A 79 -0.15 -0.40 12.28
C VAL A 79 0.87 -0.96 11.29
N SER A 80 2.16 -0.69 11.52
CA SER A 80 3.24 -1.23 10.70
C SER A 80 3.30 -2.76 10.75
N ASP A 81 3.20 -3.33 11.94
CA ASP A 81 3.22 -4.79 12.16
C ASP A 81 1.99 -5.45 11.52
N GLY A 82 0.82 -4.81 11.62
CA GLY A 82 -0.38 -5.27 10.93
C GLY A 82 -0.22 -5.36 9.41
N ILE A 83 0.49 -4.41 8.80
CA ILE A 83 0.79 -4.44 7.37
C ILE A 83 1.87 -5.49 7.05
N GLU A 84 2.88 -5.64 7.91
CA GLU A 84 3.92 -6.66 7.73
C GLU A 84 3.35 -8.07 7.76
N GLU A 85 2.48 -8.38 8.71
CA GLU A 85 1.81 -9.67 8.79
C GLU A 85 0.89 -9.92 7.58
N ALA A 86 0.19 -8.89 7.11
CA ALA A 86 -0.60 -9.00 5.89
C ALA A 86 0.26 -9.30 4.65
N LEU A 87 1.47 -8.74 4.57
CA LEU A 87 2.42 -9.06 3.49
C LEU A 87 2.92 -10.51 3.57
N LYS A 88 3.18 -11.02 4.79
CA LYS A 88 3.67 -12.38 5.02
C LYS A 88 2.62 -13.43 4.74
N ASN A 89 1.42 -13.21 5.23
CA ASN A 89 0.36 -14.22 5.28
C ASN A 89 -0.70 -14.04 4.18
N GLY A 90 -0.60 -12.99 3.34
CA GLY A 90 -1.62 -12.69 2.34
C GLY A 90 -2.96 -12.26 2.97
N GLU A 91 -2.94 -11.64 4.14
CA GLU A 91 -4.14 -11.25 4.88
C GLU A 91 -5.00 -10.22 4.16
N THR A 92 -6.29 -10.27 4.43
CA THR A 92 -7.26 -9.33 3.88
C THR A 92 -7.29 -8.01 4.67
N LEU A 93 -7.96 -6.99 4.12
CA LEU A 93 -8.23 -5.74 4.86
C LEU A 93 -9.01 -6.01 6.15
N ALA A 94 -9.90 -7.00 6.16
CA ALA A 94 -10.71 -7.33 7.34
C ALA A 94 -9.83 -7.90 8.47
N ASP A 95 -8.85 -8.72 8.13
CA ASP A 95 -7.91 -9.28 9.11
C ASP A 95 -7.00 -8.21 9.71
N VAL A 96 -6.49 -7.32 8.85
CA VAL A 96 -5.69 -6.17 9.32
C VAL A 96 -6.50 -5.24 10.22
N LYS A 97 -7.77 -4.96 9.88
CA LYS A 97 -8.65 -4.15 10.76
C LYS A 97 -8.79 -4.74 12.16
N LYS A 98 -8.92 -6.05 12.29
CA LYS A 98 -8.97 -6.71 13.59
C LYS A 98 -7.65 -6.53 14.34
N ARG A 99 -6.53 -6.74 13.68
CA ARG A 99 -5.19 -6.62 14.25
C ARG A 99 -4.86 -5.22 14.76
N ILE A 100 -5.25 -4.17 14.02
CA ILE A 100 -5.00 -2.77 14.39
C ILE A 100 -6.21 -2.08 15.05
N ALA A 101 -7.16 -2.86 15.60
CA ALA A 101 -8.39 -2.32 16.19
C ALA A 101 -8.13 -1.26 17.26
N ALA A 102 -7.11 -1.44 18.10
CA ALA A 102 -6.71 -0.48 19.12
C ALA A 102 -6.31 0.88 18.52
N ALA A 103 -5.56 0.88 17.42
CA ALA A 103 -5.20 2.13 16.72
C ALA A 103 -6.42 2.80 16.08
N ILE A 104 -7.31 2.01 15.48
CA ILE A 104 -8.55 2.51 14.87
C ILE A 104 -9.40 3.22 15.91
N GLN A 105 -9.61 2.58 17.07
CA GLN A 105 -10.40 3.10 18.19
C GLN A 105 -9.76 4.35 18.79
N ALA A 106 -8.47 4.28 19.14
CA ALA A 106 -7.74 5.37 19.79
C ALA A 106 -7.69 6.65 18.91
N GLN A 107 -7.76 6.50 17.60
CA GLN A 107 -7.68 7.60 16.63
C GLN A 107 -9.04 7.98 16.03
N GLY A 108 -10.11 7.26 16.33
CA GLY A 108 -11.43 7.49 15.74
C GLY A 108 -11.41 7.33 14.20
N TRP A 109 -10.62 6.41 13.66
CA TRP A 109 -10.48 6.27 12.23
C TRP A 109 -11.72 5.62 11.59
N HIS A 110 -12.24 6.27 10.56
CA HIS A 110 -13.26 5.69 9.70
C HIS A 110 -12.68 4.63 8.76
N ASP A 111 -13.49 3.71 8.33
CA ASP A 111 -13.16 2.60 7.43
C ASP A 111 -12.40 3.04 6.17
N TYR A 112 -12.81 4.14 5.56
CA TYR A 112 -12.15 4.69 4.38
C TYR A 112 -10.67 5.02 4.64
N ARG A 113 -10.34 5.57 5.82
CA ARG A 113 -8.98 5.92 6.19
C ARG A 113 -8.12 4.66 6.38
N VAL A 114 -8.66 3.68 7.10
CA VAL A 114 -7.98 2.40 7.32
C VAL A 114 -7.71 1.70 5.99
N GLU A 115 -8.69 1.68 5.10
CA GLU A 115 -8.53 1.12 3.77
C GLU A 115 -7.45 1.86 2.96
N ASN A 116 -7.39 3.20 3.03
CA ASN A 116 -6.34 3.98 2.37
C ASN A 116 -4.94 3.64 2.88
N ILE A 117 -4.77 3.57 4.21
CA ILE A 117 -3.50 3.20 4.83
C ILE A 117 -3.08 1.81 4.36
N PHE A 118 -3.97 0.83 4.48
CA PHE A 118 -3.69 -0.54 4.08
C PHE A 118 -3.32 -0.64 2.59
N ARG A 119 -4.23 -0.24 1.70
CA ARG A 119 -4.05 -0.40 0.24
C ARG A 119 -2.83 0.33 -0.29
N THR A 120 -2.59 1.55 0.18
CA THR A 120 -1.46 2.35 -0.29
C THR A 120 -0.13 1.72 0.13
N ASN A 121 -0.01 1.29 1.37
CA ASN A 121 1.23 0.72 1.88
C ASN A 121 1.50 -0.69 1.33
N MET A 122 0.48 -1.54 1.19
CA MET A 122 0.59 -2.82 0.50
C MET A 122 1.08 -2.62 -0.94
N GLN A 123 0.44 -1.71 -1.69
CA GLN A 123 0.84 -1.41 -3.07
C GLN A 123 2.27 -0.87 -3.14
N THR A 124 2.67 0.00 -2.21
CA THR A 124 4.05 0.54 -2.14
C THR A 124 5.07 -0.58 -1.94
N ALA A 125 4.82 -1.49 -0.99
CA ALA A 125 5.71 -2.61 -0.72
C ALA A 125 5.82 -3.58 -1.91
N TYR A 126 4.68 -3.99 -2.49
CA TYR A 126 4.67 -4.84 -3.69
C TYR A 126 5.37 -4.18 -4.88
N SER A 127 5.16 -2.88 -5.10
CA SER A 127 5.79 -2.14 -6.19
C SER A 127 7.31 -2.04 -6.00
N ALA A 128 7.78 -1.77 -4.78
CA ALA A 128 9.21 -1.75 -4.47
C ALA A 128 9.85 -3.12 -4.68
N GLY A 129 9.22 -4.19 -4.20
CA GLY A 129 9.70 -5.56 -4.42
C GLY A 129 9.72 -5.95 -5.90
N ARG A 130 8.70 -5.55 -6.66
CA ARG A 130 8.65 -5.74 -8.11
C ARG A 130 9.78 -4.97 -8.81
N TYR A 131 10.02 -3.71 -8.43
CA TYR A 131 11.12 -2.92 -8.99
C TYR A 131 12.46 -3.62 -8.84
N LYS A 132 12.80 -4.13 -7.63
CA LYS A 132 14.03 -4.90 -7.38
C LYS A 132 14.16 -6.08 -8.34
N LYS A 133 13.09 -6.87 -8.53
CA LYS A 133 13.06 -8.01 -9.46
C LYS A 133 13.18 -7.57 -10.92
N MET A 134 12.53 -6.47 -11.31
CA MET A 134 12.61 -5.92 -12.68
C MET A 134 14.02 -5.41 -13.01
N GLN A 135 14.71 -4.80 -12.05
CA GLN A 135 16.11 -4.39 -12.22
C GLN A 135 17.03 -5.59 -12.46
N ALA A 136 16.81 -6.70 -11.78
CA ALA A 136 17.62 -7.91 -11.96
C ALA A 136 17.55 -8.50 -13.38
N VAL A 137 16.43 -8.28 -14.09
CA VAL A 137 16.24 -8.77 -15.47
C VAL A 137 16.36 -7.68 -16.54
N LYS A 138 16.81 -6.48 -16.18
CA LYS A 138 16.85 -5.31 -17.07
C LYS A 138 17.65 -5.57 -18.35
N ALA A 139 18.77 -6.28 -18.27
CA ALA A 139 19.61 -6.58 -19.44
C ALA A 139 18.86 -7.33 -20.54
N SER A 140 17.98 -8.27 -20.17
CA SER A 140 17.18 -9.05 -21.12
C SER A 140 15.80 -8.43 -21.43
N ARG A 141 15.35 -7.51 -20.57
CA ARG A 141 14.04 -6.85 -20.64
C ARG A 141 14.19 -5.34 -20.42
N PRO A 142 14.79 -4.63 -21.38
CA PRO A 142 15.19 -3.23 -21.22
C PRO A 142 14.04 -2.23 -21.34
N TYR A 143 12.85 -2.65 -21.67
CA TYR A 143 11.67 -1.79 -21.80
C TYR A 143 10.65 -2.12 -20.73
N TRP A 144 10.03 -1.07 -20.18
CA TRP A 144 8.97 -1.19 -19.21
C TRP A 144 7.71 -0.52 -19.71
N GLN A 145 6.57 -1.14 -19.45
CA GLN A 145 5.26 -0.64 -19.86
C GLN A 145 4.43 -0.31 -18.63
N TYR A 146 3.84 0.87 -18.64
CA TYR A 146 2.90 1.31 -17.61
C TYR A 146 1.53 0.66 -17.83
N ILE A 147 0.96 0.06 -16.77
CA ILE A 147 -0.34 -0.62 -16.82
C ILE A 147 -1.28 0.03 -15.81
N ALA A 148 -2.27 0.76 -16.29
CA ALA A 148 -3.38 1.21 -15.47
C ALA A 148 -4.51 0.16 -15.43
N VAL A 149 -5.22 0.06 -14.31
CA VAL A 149 -6.45 -0.74 -14.23
C VAL A 149 -7.59 0.11 -14.79
N MET A 150 -7.96 -0.12 -16.04
CA MET A 150 -8.91 0.66 -16.83
C MET A 150 -10.37 0.32 -16.45
N ASP A 151 -10.77 0.65 -15.23
CA ASP A 151 -12.16 0.57 -14.77
C ASP A 151 -12.71 1.98 -14.42
N LYS A 152 -13.98 2.05 -13.95
CA LYS A 152 -14.64 3.31 -13.60
C LYS A 152 -13.98 4.12 -12.47
N ARG A 153 -12.92 3.59 -11.83
CA ARG A 153 -12.16 4.24 -10.75
C ARG A 153 -10.78 4.69 -11.20
N VAL A 154 -10.43 4.48 -12.45
CA VAL A 154 -9.14 4.98 -12.97
C VAL A 154 -9.17 6.51 -13.02
N ARG A 155 -8.07 7.14 -12.61
CA ARG A 155 -7.92 8.59 -12.78
C ARG A 155 -7.49 8.89 -14.20
N PRO A 156 -8.00 9.96 -14.85
CA PRO A 156 -7.54 10.36 -16.18
C PRO A 156 -6.02 10.54 -16.27
N SER A 157 -5.38 11.11 -15.22
CA SER A 157 -3.92 11.28 -15.14
C SER A 157 -3.13 9.97 -15.15
N HIS A 158 -3.73 8.87 -14.70
CA HIS A 158 -3.13 7.54 -14.76
C HIS A 158 -3.53 6.79 -16.04
N ALA A 159 -4.76 7.00 -16.50
CA ALA A 159 -5.30 6.34 -17.68
C ALA A 159 -4.54 6.73 -18.96
N ILE A 160 -4.21 8.00 -19.13
CA ILE A 160 -3.45 8.52 -20.27
C ILE A 160 -2.04 7.89 -20.40
N LEU A 161 -1.52 7.30 -19.32
CA LEU A 161 -0.25 6.58 -19.30
C LEU A 161 -0.39 5.10 -19.64
N HIS A 162 -1.63 4.58 -19.73
CA HIS A 162 -1.86 3.16 -19.98
C HIS A 162 -1.18 2.72 -21.28
N GLU A 163 -0.47 1.60 -21.21
CA GLU A 163 0.29 0.98 -22.30
C GLU A 163 1.51 1.76 -22.83
N LYS A 164 1.80 2.96 -22.31
CA LYS A 164 3.02 3.67 -22.67
C LYS A 164 4.26 2.87 -22.25
N VAL A 165 5.22 2.81 -23.17
CA VAL A 165 6.46 2.04 -22.99
C VAL A 165 7.64 3.01 -22.94
N TYR A 166 8.48 2.85 -21.92
CA TYR A 166 9.71 3.63 -21.77
C TYR A 166 10.91 2.68 -21.56
N PRO A 167 12.12 3.11 -21.93
CA PRO A 167 13.33 2.41 -21.49
C PRO A 167 13.37 2.27 -19.97
N ALA A 168 13.90 1.16 -19.45
CA ALA A 168 13.95 0.89 -18.01
C ALA A 168 14.69 1.96 -17.20
N ASP A 169 15.63 2.68 -17.84
CA ASP A 169 16.41 3.75 -17.22
C ASP A 169 15.84 5.16 -17.47
N HIS A 170 14.71 5.27 -18.18
CA HIS A 170 14.11 6.56 -18.47
C HIS A 170 13.68 7.27 -17.18
N GLU A 171 13.86 8.61 -17.12
CA GLU A 171 13.53 9.43 -15.95
C GLU A 171 12.04 9.36 -15.54
N PHE A 172 11.16 9.02 -16.49
CA PHE A 172 9.75 8.77 -16.25
C PHE A 172 9.53 7.87 -15.02
N TRP A 173 10.34 6.83 -14.85
CA TRP A 173 10.21 5.88 -13.74
C TRP A 173 10.67 6.43 -12.40
N SER A 174 11.34 7.57 -12.37
CA SER A 174 11.72 8.22 -11.12
C SER A 174 10.54 8.90 -10.43
N SER A 175 9.57 9.40 -11.20
CA SER A 175 8.42 10.16 -10.70
C SER A 175 7.05 9.50 -10.95
N ASN A 176 6.97 8.51 -11.85
CA ASN A 176 5.71 7.91 -12.27
C ASN A 176 5.65 6.38 -12.06
N TYR A 177 6.59 5.82 -11.31
CA TYR A 177 6.53 4.41 -10.95
C TYR A 177 5.46 4.20 -9.85
N PRO A 178 4.47 3.31 -10.06
CA PRO A 178 3.37 3.16 -9.09
C PRO A 178 3.82 2.74 -7.67
N PRO A 179 3.07 3.17 -6.61
CA PRO A 179 1.76 3.82 -6.66
C PRO A 179 1.84 5.32 -6.92
N ASN A 180 0.99 5.82 -7.81
CA ASN A 180 0.95 7.21 -8.23
C ASN A 180 -0.14 8.02 -7.51
N GLY A 181 -0.70 7.53 -6.43
CA GLY A 181 -1.74 8.17 -5.64
C GLY A 181 -2.35 7.21 -4.63
N PHE A 182 -3.17 7.73 -3.73
CA PHE A 182 -3.91 6.89 -2.78
C PHE A 182 -4.79 5.89 -3.53
N ARG A 183 -4.77 4.62 -3.07
CA ARG A 183 -5.53 3.50 -3.67
C ARG A 183 -5.19 3.26 -5.15
N CYS A 184 -4.01 3.69 -5.60
CA CYS A 184 -3.54 3.40 -6.95
C CYS A 184 -3.41 1.88 -7.13
N ARG A 185 -3.87 1.38 -8.30
CA ARG A 185 -3.81 -0.04 -8.67
C ARG A 185 -2.99 -0.26 -9.94
N CYS A 186 -2.30 0.78 -10.38
CA CYS A 186 -1.43 0.70 -11.54
C CYS A 186 -0.22 -0.19 -11.24
N GLY A 187 0.35 -0.73 -12.30
CA GLY A 187 1.54 -1.56 -12.22
C GLY A 187 2.47 -1.31 -13.40
N VAL A 188 3.56 -2.05 -13.43
CA VAL A 188 4.54 -1.99 -14.53
C VAL A 188 4.87 -3.41 -14.94
N ARG A 189 4.99 -3.67 -16.25
CA ARG A 189 5.52 -4.93 -16.77
C ARG A 189 6.79 -4.69 -17.58
N THR A 190 7.69 -5.66 -17.57
CA THR A 190 8.91 -5.61 -18.37
C THR A 190 8.66 -6.21 -19.75
N LEU A 191 9.35 -5.70 -20.77
CA LEU A 191 9.32 -6.18 -22.14
C LEU A 191 10.73 -6.38 -22.68
N SER A 192 10.96 -7.44 -23.44
CA SER A 192 12.16 -7.58 -24.26
C SER A 192 12.05 -6.76 -25.53
N ALA A 193 13.17 -6.45 -26.18
CA ALA A 193 13.19 -5.76 -27.49
C ALA A 193 12.31 -6.49 -28.52
N ARG A 194 12.44 -7.83 -28.59
CA ARG A 194 11.62 -8.67 -29.48
C ARG A 194 10.11 -8.55 -29.21
N GLN A 195 9.70 -8.38 -27.93
CA GLN A 195 8.28 -8.20 -27.59
C GLN A 195 7.76 -6.83 -28.02
N VAL A 196 8.56 -5.78 -27.86
CA VAL A 196 8.23 -4.43 -28.33
C VAL A 196 8.03 -4.44 -29.85
N GLU A 197 8.99 -4.99 -30.58
CA GLU A 197 8.94 -5.13 -32.04
C GLU A 197 7.72 -5.97 -32.50
N LYS A 198 7.56 -7.17 -31.96
CA LYS A 198 6.46 -8.07 -32.34
C LYS A 198 5.08 -7.48 -32.10
N GLN A 199 4.93 -6.67 -31.05
CA GLN A 199 3.66 -6.03 -30.67
C GLN A 199 3.48 -4.65 -31.33
N GLY A 200 4.44 -4.16 -32.11
CA GLY A 200 4.40 -2.84 -32.74
C GLY A 200 4.28 -1.69 -31.74
N LEU A 201 4.90 -1.84 -30.55
CA LEU A 201 4.78 -0.85 -29.49
C LEU A 201 5.74 0.32 -29.74
N THR A 202 5.23 1.54 -29.56
CA THR A 202 6.06 2.75 -29.60
C THR A 202 6.78 2.91 -28.26
N VAL A 203 8.10 3.16 -28.35
CA VAL A 203 8.91 3.49 -27.18
C VAL A 203 8.97 5.00 -27.03
N GLU A 204 8.45 5.50 -25.92
CA GLU A 204 8.46 6.93 -25.60
C GLU A 204 9.87 7.37 -25.17
N THR A 205 10.26 8.54 -25.62
CA THR A 205 11.56 9.17 -25.32
C THR A 205 11.42 10.48 -24.56
N GLU A 206 10.21 11.01 -24.44
CA GLU A 206 9.93 12.25 -23.73
C GLU A 206 9.01 12.00 -22.53
N MET A 207 9.10 12.91 -21.55
CA MET A 207 8.13 12.93 -20.44
C MET A 207 6.72 13.21 -20.96
N PRO A 208 5.68 12.61 -20.34
CA PRO A 208 4.30 12.85 -20.77
C PRO A 208 3.93 14.32 -20.59
N LYS A 209 3.31 14.88 -21.61
CA LYS A 209 2.80 16.27 -21.64
C LYS A 209 1.31 16.29 -21.36
N ALA A 210 0.80 17.49 -21.05
CA ALA A 210 -0.65 17.72 -20.98
C ALA A 210 -1.30 17.36 -22.30
N ASP A 211 -2.36 16.58 -22.28
CA ASP A 211 -3.04 16.10 -23.47
C ASP A 211 -4.50 15.72 -23.16
N MET A 212 -5.28 15.52 -24.21
CA MET A 212 -6.64 15.01 -24.14
C MET A 212 -6.62 13.49 -23.94
N TRP A 213 -7.46 13.03 -23.02
CA TRP A 213 -7.73 11.60 -22.87
C TRP A 213 -9.23 11.35 -22.96
N THR A 214 -9.63 10.46 -23.86
CA THR A 214 -11.02 10.05 -24.03
C THR A 214 -11.25 8.74 -23.28
N ASP A 215 -12.22 8.71 -22.37
CA ASP A 215 -12.62 7.48 -21.69
C ASP A 215 -13.26 6.51 -22.72
N PRO A 216 -12.65 5.36 -22.97
CA PRO A 216 -13.11 4.43 -24.00
C PRO A 216 -14.47 3.80 -23.70
N LYS A 217 -14.98 3.93 -22.45
CA LYS A 217 -16.26 3.38 -22.04
C LYS A 217 -17.42 4.37 -22.13
N THR A 218 -17.13 5.63 -21.82
CA THR A 218 -18.15 6.67 -21.75
C THR A 218 -18.10 7.65 -22.89
N GLY A 219 -16.97 7.72 -23.62
CA GLY A 219 -16.70 8.72 -24.65
C GLY A 219 -16.40 10.12 -24.09
N TYR A 220 -16.34 10.29 -22.76
CA TYR A 220 -16.01 11.58 -22.16
C TYR A 220 -14.55 11.93 -22.41
N GLU A 221 -14.31 13.20 -22.76
CA GLU A 221 -13.00 13.77 -22.99
C GLU A 221 -12.55 14.56 -21.75
N TYR A 222 -11.30 14.29 -21.33
CA TYR A 222 -10.66 14.96 -20.20
C TYR A 222 -9.36 15.61 -20.66
N PHE A 223 -9.21 16.89 -20.42
CA PHE A 223 -7.89 17.52 -20.59
C PHE A 223 -7.04 17.26 -19.36
N VAL A 224 -6.03 16.42 -19.51
CA VAL A 224 -5.12 15.99 -18.44
C VAL A 224 -3.95 16.96 -18.38
N HIS A 225 -4.00 17.94 -17.49
CA HIS A 225 -2.93 18.94 -17.31
C HIS A 225 -1.63 18.33 -16.80
N PHE A 226 -1.73 17.33 -15.91
CA PHE A 226 -0.58 16.71 -15.27
C PHE A 226 -0.70 15.19 -15.36
N PRO A 227 -0.29 14.57 -16.50
CA PRO A 227 -0.21 13.13 -16.60
C PRO A 227 0.75 12.57 -15.56
N GLY A 228 0.34 11.52 -14.82
CA GLY A 228 1.22 10.83 -13.88
C GLY A 228 0.79 10.92 -12.42
N ALA A 229 1.78 10.98 -11.55
CA ALA A 229 1.59 10.84 -10.11
C ALA A 229 0.96 12.07 -9.46
N ASP A 230 0.07 11.82 -8.50
CA ASP A 230 -0.53 12.82 -7.63
C ASP A 230 0.56 13.49 -6.76
N LYS A 231 0.24 14.69 -6.22
CA LYS A 231 1.13 15.36 -5.26
C LYS A 231 1.45 14.44 -4.07
N GLY A 232 2.74 14.32 -3.74
CA GLY A 232 3.23 13.43 -2.67
C GLY A 232 3.52 11.98 -3.11
N PHE A 233 3.27 11.64 -4.40
CA PHE A 233 3.56 10.32 -4.97
C PHE A 233 4.58 10.38 -6.12
N ARG A 234 5.20 11.52 -6.37
CA ARG A 234 6.20 11.71 -7.42
C ARG A 234 7.56 11.17 -6.99
N ASN A 235 7.60 9.88 -6.67
CA ASN A 235 8.81 9.16 -6.28
C ASN A 235 8.73 7.72 -6.76
N ASN A 236 9.86 7.00 -6.66
CA ASN A 236 9.92 5.58 -6.94
C ASN A 236 10.46 4.84 -5.72
N PRO A 237 9.59 4.23 -4.89
CA PRO A 237 10.01 3.60 -3.65
C PRO A 237 11.03 2.47 -3.86
N GLY A 238 10.93 1.76 -4.98
CA GLY A 238 11.87 0.68 -5.32
C GLY A 238 13.23 1.19 -5.77
N LYS A 239 13.27 2.30 -6.53
CA LYS A 239 14.52 2.93 -6.98
C LYS A 239 15.31 3.44 -5.77
N ASP A 240 14.63 4.17 -4.88
CA ASP A 240 15.25 4.71 -3.68
C ASP A 240 15.82 3.59 -2.79
N TRP A 241 15.06 2.51 -2.63
CA TRP A 241 15.51 1.36 -1.86
C TRP A 241 16.75 0.68 -2.44
N VAL A 242 16.73 0.40 -3.75
CA VAL A 242 17.81 -0.35 -4.42
C VAL A 242 19.08 0.49 -4.59
N GLN A 243 18.94 1.79 -4.88
CA GLN A 243 20.07 2.66 -5.17
C GLN A 243 20.68 3.31 -3.93
N ALA A 244 19.87 3.77 -2.99
CA ALA A 244 20.31 4.55 -1.84
C ALA A 244 20.11 3.83 -0.51
N GLY A 245 19.29 2.77 -0.48
CA GLY A 245 18.80 2.15 0.75
C GLY A 245 17.78 3.02 1.45
N LEU A 246 17.11 2.45 2.46
CA LEU A 246 16.09 3.16 3.24
C LEU A 246 16.63 3.71 4.56
N ASN A 247 17.94 3.59 4.80
CA ASN A 247 18.55 4.09 6.01
C ASN A 247 18.66 5.63 5.96
N LEU A 248 17.84 6.30 6.76
CA LEU A 248 17.79 7.74 6.84
C LEU A 248 19.11 8.40 7.28
N LYS A 249 19.93 7.68 8.05
CA LYS A 249 21.26 8.18 8.50
C LYS A 249 22.22 8.44 7.34
N LYS A 250 22.16 7.66 6.26
CA LYS A 250 22.99 7.86 5.07
C LYS A 250 22.66 9.14 4.28
N HIS A 251 21.56 9.79 4.58
CA HIS A 251 21.08 11.00 3.88
C HIS A 251 21.26 12.27 4.69
N GLY A 252 22.29 12.32 5.55
CA GLY A 252 22.61 13.50 6.36
C GLY A 252 21.71 13.68 7.58
N MET A 253 20.85 12.71 7.85
CA MET A 253 20.05 12.69 9.05
C MET A 253 20.77 11.88 10.13
N ASP A 254 21.79 12.48 10.70
CA ASP A 254 22.56 11.90 11.81
C ASP A 254 21.77 11.89 13.13
N THR A 255 20.53 12.31 13.07
CA THR A 255 19.61 12.23 14.19
C THR A 255 18.57 11.17 13.89
N ALA A 256 18.74 9.97 14.45
CA ALA A 256 17.54 9.40 15.06
C ALA A 256 16.94 10.57 15.85
N PRO A 257 15.67 10.98 15.65
CA PRO A 257 15.07 11.95 16.52
C PRO A 257 15.40 11.50 17.95
N PRO A 258 15.78 12.41 18.85
CA PRO A 258 16.08 12.02 20.22
C PRO A 258 14.91 11.15 20.66
N PRO A 259 15.16 10.01 21.31
CA PRO A 259 14.08 9.13 21.73
C PRO A 259 13.06 10.04 22.40
N PRO A 260 11.77 9.98 22.03
CA PRO A 260 10.77 10.94 22.45
C PRO A 260 11.03 11.20 23.92
N LYS A 261 11.28 12.45 24.30
CA LYS A 261 11.59 12.78 25.69
C LYS A 261 10.50 12.08 26.47
N LYS A 262 10.87 11.01 27.21
CA LYS A 262 9.89 10.26 28.00
C LYS A 262 9.18 11.33 28.78
N GLU A 263 7.98 11.68 28.38
CA GLU A 263 7.20 12.67 29.12
C GLU A 263 7.22 12.19 30.55
N PRO A 264 7.60 13.03 31.50
CA PRO A 264 7.68 12.57 32.87
C PRO A 264 6.35 11.92 33.19
N LEU A 265 6.39 10.67 33.65
CA LEU A 265 5.21 9.90 34.02
C LEU A 265 4.47 10.69 35.09
N THR A 266 3.62 11.63 34.70
CA THR A 266 2.81 12.41 35.63
C THR A 266 1.68 11.50 36.15
N GLN A 267 1.20 11.76 37.36
CA GLN A 267 0.05 11.06 37.94
C GLN A 267 -1.13 11.06 36.94
N LYS A 268 -1.44 12.23 36.38
CA LYS A 268 -2.51 12.42 35.38
C LYS A 268 -2.32 11.56 34.12
N LYS A 269 -1.07 11.37 33.70
CA LYS A 269 -0.78 10.53 32.52
C LYS A 269 -0.97 9.05 32.83
N LEU A 270 -0.51 8.59 33.99
CA LEU A 270 -0.71 7.21 34.44
C LEU A 270 -2.21 6.88 34.57
N GLU A 271 -3.01 7.79 35.13
CA GLU A 271 -4.46 7.65 35.25
C GLU A 271 -5.14 7.56 33.85
N ALA A 272 -4.71 8.39 32.90
CA ALA A 272 -5.22 8.36 31.54
C ALA A 272 -4.83 7.06 30.79
N ASP A 273 -3.61 6.57 30.96
CA ASP A 273 -3.13 5.34 30.33
C ASP A 273 -3.85 4.12 30.90
N ILE A 274 -4.10 4.06 32.23
CA ILE A 274 -4.90 3.03 32.87
C ILE A 274 -6.35 3.03 32.35
N ALA A 275 -6.98 4.20 32.23
CA ALA A 275 -8.34 4.30 31.70
C ALA A 275 -8.41 3.86 30.23
N SER A 276 -7.36 4.12 29.45
CA SER A 276 -7.25 3.65 28.06
C SER A 276 -7.17 2.12 27.99
N ILE A 277 -6.39 1.49 28.89
CA ILE A 277 -6.27 0.04 28.98
C ILE A 277 -7.61 -0.60 29.39
N ASP A 278 -8.36 0.00 30.32
CA ASP A 278 -9.69 -0.47 30.69
C ASP A 278 -10.67 -0.49 29.50
N THR A 279 -10.56 0.49 28.64
CA THR A 279 -11.35 0.53 27.40
C THR A 279 -10.93 -0.58 26.44
N LEU A 280 -9.63 -0.86 26.34
CA LEU A 280 -9.10 -1.93 25.51
C LEU A 280 -9.48 -3.33 26.02
N ILE A 281 -9.44 -3.55 27.33
CA ILE A 281 -9.88 -4.80 27.96
C ILE A 281 -11.36 -5.10 27.63
N LYS A 282 -12.23 -4.07 27.70
CA LYS A 282 -13.65 -4.19 27.36
C LYS A 282 -13.89 -4.51 25.88
N ALA A 283 -12.98 -4.10 25.01
CA ALA A 283 -13.08 -4.30 23.57
C ALA A 283 -12.37 -5.58 23.09
N ALA A 284 -11.52 -6.19 23.90
CA ALA A 284 -10.76 -7.38 23.55
C ALA A 284 -11.69 -8.61 23.47
N GLY A 285 -11.61 -9.34 22.36
CA GLY A 285 -12.47 -10.51 22.08
C GLY A 285 -11.86 -11.85 22.47
N ASP A 286 -10.60 -11.90 22.92
CA ASP A 286 -9.91 -13.13 23.28
C ASP A 286 -9.25 -13.04 24.65
N LYS A 287 -9.17 -14.20 25.32
CA LYS A 287 -8.65 -14.29 26.70
C LYS A 287 -7.16 -13.97 26.85
N GLN A 288 -6.37 -14.22 25.81
CA GLN A 288 -4.92 -13.98 25.85
C GLN A 288 -4.61 -12.49 25.80
N SER A 289 -5.23 -11.75 24.88
CA SER A 289 -5.12 -10.29 24.82
C SER A 289 -5.62 -9.59 26.08
N VAL A 290 -6.70 -10.11 26.69
CA VAL A 290 -7.21 -9.60 27.98
C VAL A 290 -6.17 -9.77 29.08
N ALA A 291 -5.55 -10.94 29.20
CA ALA A 291 -4.55 -11.22 30.24
C ALA A 291 -3.31 -10.33 30.12
N GLU A 292 -2.83 -10.08 28.86
CA GLU A 292 -1.69 -9.20 28.62
C GLU A 292 -2.01 -7.72 28.97
N LEU A 293 -3.22 -7.26 28.65
CA LEU A 293 -3.67 -5.93 29.00
C LEU A 293 -3.86 -5.74 30.49
N GLU A 294 -4.39 -6.77 31.21
CA GLU A 294 -4.53 -6.76 32.66
C GLU A 294 -3.17 -6.71 33.37
N ALA A 295 -2.18 -7.48 32.89
CA ALA A 295 -0.82 -7.44 33.39
C ALA A 295 -0.20 -6.04 33.24
N LYS A 296 -0.38 -5.43 32.05
CA LYS A 296 0.09 -4.07 31.79
C LYS A 296 -0.61 -3.03 32.66
N LYS A 297 -1.92 -3.17 32.89
CA LYS A 297 -2.67 -2.30 33.79
C LYS A 297 -2.14 -2.38 35.20
N ALA A 298 -1.86 -3.60 35.72
CA ALA A 298 -1.31 -3.80 37.05
C ALA A 298 0.05 -3.11 37.24
N GLU A 299 0.95 -3.19 36.21
CA GLU A 299 2.23 -2.50 36.21
C GLU A 299 2.06 -0.97 36.33
N LEU A 300 1.15 -0.39 35.53
CA LEU A 300 0.90 1.05 35.56
C LEU A 300 0.24 1.50 36.89
N GLN A 301 -0.63 0.67 37.47
CA GLN A 301 -1.26 0.95 38.73
C GLN A 301 -0.21 0.99 39.86
N GLU A 302 0.72 0.05 39.89
CA GLU A 302 1.83 0.05 40.87
C GLU A 302 2.69 1.31 40.77
N LEU A 303 2.98 1.76 39.54
CA LEU A 303 3.72 3.00 39.29
C LEU A 303 2.93 4.23 39.77
N LEU A 304 1.63 4.27 39.56
CA LEU A 304 0.76 5.34 40.04
C LEU A 304 0.74 5.43 41.55
N ASP A 305 0.62 4.28 42.26
CA ASP A 305 0.59 4.22 43.70
C ASP A 305 1.93 4.65 44.33
N LYS A 306 3.06 4.23 43.72
CA LYS A 306 4.40 4.71 44.12
C LYS A 306 4.49 6.23 44.01
N LYS A 307 3.97 6.83 42.93
CA LYS A 307 3.97 8.29 42.74
C LYS A 307 3.06 9.02 43.72
N LYS A 308 1.88 8.48 44.02
CA LYS A 308 0.99 9.06 45.04
C LYS A 308 1.65 9.07 46.42
N THR A 309 2.36 8.01 46.74
CA THR A 309 3.11 7.90 48.01
C THR A 309 4.30 8.88 48.08
N GLN A 310 4.98 9.12 46.93
CA GLN A 310 6.06 10.11 46.88
C GLN A 310 5.57 11.55 46.96
N ALA A 311 4.37 11.85 46.48
CA ALA A 311 3.78 13.19 46.49
C ALA A 311 3.18 13.52 47.89
N ALA A 312 2.95 12.53 48.74
CA ALA A 312 2.41 12.67 50.10
C ALA A 312 3.50 12.81 51.17
N LYS A 313 4.78 12.66 50.82
CA LYS A 313 5.97 12.89 51.67
C LYS A 313 6.60 14.22 51.35
#